data_17c76581b6b92a79364f2f90cfa3ad34
#
_entry.id   17c76581b6b92a79364f2f90cfa3ad34
#
_cell.length_a   1.000
_cell.length_b   1.000
_cell.length_c   1.000
_cell.angle_alpha   90.00
_cell.angle_beta   90.00
_cell.angle_gamma   90.00
#
_symmetry.space_group_name_H-M   'P 1'
#
loop_
_entity.id
_entity.type
_entity.pdbx_description
1 polymer ?
#
loop_
_entity_poly.entity_id
_entity_poly.type
_entity_poly.pdbx_seq_one_letter_code
_entity_poly.pdbx_strand_id
1 'polypeptide(L)'
;MAGLTFSPDMRGQFAAIARVRWQLFLNSMRTIRGRMEVVARGFTFLVFGMGGIVGSIAIGITAWYCVYSGRVAWLPLLLWPVFLFWQLAPVMASAFTENVDSSNLLRFPLTFPSYFLIRIAYGSLDPPTVMSSLWLLGMAIGIGWAAPLLFLPAAAVLLLFAIFNILLARMLFTWVERWLAQRRAREILGVLFLFMVIGFQFIGPLVRHFGNRSQPAVSRVFLEALPIERLLPPGVAAQSIAACLRAEYASSFGSFALLCAYTLVVLWLLRVRLRAQYRGENLSEAVARTAAAPAAKQKIQLGWNIPGASGAVSAMLEKEIHYLSRSGPMLFTLVMPVVVLLIFRMSPGKTDSAGGLLGHASDLAFPVGAAYTLLVLTNLVYNSFGADAAGIQFYFVSPVRFREILLGKNLTHSLILVIEMVLVWVGASLLYRPPSFDILLATITGVFFALVVNLTAGNLFSVYTPKKIDLATLGRQRASQVTALASLGIQAVVLGLCALAILAARASHHIWLAAIIFVALAGIALVIYFLVLNRMDAIALQRREPMITELCRA
;
A
#
# COMPACT_ATOMS: atom_id res chain seq x y z
N MET A 1 32.37 23.14 6.97
CA MET A 1 31.21 23.27 6.04
C MET A 1 31.77 23.52 4.64
N ALA A 2 32.10 22.46 3.88
CA ALA A 2 32.47 22.62 2.47
C ALA A 2 31.18 22.83 1.70
N GLY A 3 31.04 24.00 1.10
CA GLY A 3 29.83 24.46 0.44
C GLY A 3 29.32 23.44 -0.60
N LEU A 4 28.02 23.35 -0.72
CA LEU A 4 27.29 22.74 -1.83
C LEU A 4 27.48 23.62 -3.09
N THR A 5 28.72 23.86 -3.51
CA THR A 5 28.98 24.47 -4.81
C THR A 5 28.69 23.40 -5.85
N PHE A 6 27.69 23.66 -6.68
CA PHE A 6 27.37 22.83 -7.84
C PHE A 6 28.56 22.86 -8.80
N SER A 7 29.42 21.82 -8.70
CA SER A 7 30.50 21.68 -9.68
C SER A 7 29.91 21.52 -11.08
N PRO A 8 30.57 22.01 -12.15
CA PRO A 8 30.10 21.83 -13.52
C PRO A 8 29.82 20.35 -13.84
N ASP A 9 30.60 19.42 -13.29
CA ASP A 9 30.39 17.98 -13.44
C ASP A 9 29.06 17.49 -12.84
N MET A 10 28.62 18.05 -11.71
CA MET A 10 27.38 17.67 -11.05
C MET A 10 26.15 18.08 -11.85
N ARG A 11 26.17 19.27 -12.46
CA ARG A 11 25.11 19.73 -13.38
C ARG A 11 25.06 18.88 -14.65
N GLY A 12 26.21 18.53 -15.21
CA GLY A 12 26.35 17.66 -16.37
C GLY A 12 25.79 16.26 -16.09
N GLN A 13 26.13 15.66 -14.95
CA GLN A 13 25.64 14.34 -14.56
C GLN A 13 24.13 14.33 -14.32
N PHE A 14 23.59 15.35 -13.63
CA PHE A 14 22.15 15.48 -13.43
C PHE A 14 21.38 15.65 -14.74
N ALA A 15 21.87 16.52 -15.63
CA ALA A 15 21.28 16.74 -16.95
C ALA A 15 21.36 15.48 -17.84
N ALA A 16 22.46 14.73 -17.78
CA ALA A 16 22.60 13.47 -18.51
C ALA A 16 21.56 12.44 -18.05
N ILE A 17 21.39 12.25 -16.72
CA ILE A 17 20.39 11.33 -16.18
C ILE A 17 18.97 11.79 -16.49
N ALA A 18 18.69 13.09 -16.41
CA ALA A 18 17.39 13.64 -16.78
C ALA A 18 17.08 13.38 -18.28
N ARG A 19 18.08 13.55 -19.16
CA ARG A 19 17.96 13.26 -20.59
C ARG A 19 17.71 11.78 -20.86
N VAL A 20 18.48 10.90 -20.24
CA VAL A 20 18.27 9.44 -20.36
C VAL A 20 16.87 9.05 -19.92
N ARG A 21 16.38 9.58 -18.80
CA ARG A 21 15.01 9.31 -18.32
C ARG A 21 13.95 9.84 -19.28
N TRP A 22 14.15 11.02 -19.81
CA TRP A 22 13.26 11.58 -20.82
C TRP A 22 13.21 10.72 -22.08
N GLN A 23 14.35 10.25 -22.56
CA GLN A 23 14.41 9.34 -23.70
C GLN A 23 13.74 7.99 -23.40
N LEU A 24 13.96 7.43 -22.19
CA LEU A 24 13.27 6.21 -21.76
C LEU A 24 11.75 6.40 -21.71
N PHE A 25 11.29 7.55 -21.22
CA PHE A 25 9.88 7.91 -21.23
C PHE A 25 9.32 8.01 -22.66
N LEU A 26 9.99 8.71 -23.55
CA LEU A 26 9.58 8.82 -24.96
C LEU A 26 9.58 7.45 -25.66
N ASN A 27 10.59 6.62 -25.41
CA ASN A 27 10.67 5.28 -25.98
C ASN A 27 9.59 4.35 -25.39
N SER A 28 9.20 4.52 -24.14
CA SER A 28 8.10 3.75 -23.56
C SER A 28 6.78 4.02 -24.27
N MET A 29 6.55 5.26 -24.72
CA MET A 29 5.33 5.63 -25.48
C MET A 29 5.25 5.01 -26.89
N ARG A 30 6.33 4.45 -27.41
CA ARG A 30 6.32 3.77 -28.72
C ARG A 30 5.64 2.41 -28.68
N THR A 31 5.55 1.78 -27.51
CA THR A 31 4.87 0.49 -27.34
C THR A 31 3.48 0.66 -26.75
N ILE A 32 2.53 -0.20 -27.14
CA ILE A 32 1.15 -0.20 -26.59
C ILE A 32 1.19 -0.34 -25.07
N ARG A 33 2.02 -1.28 -24.56
CA ARG A 33 2.19 -1.49 -23.11
C ARG A 33 2.72 -0.24 -22.41
N GLY A 34 3.72 0.41 -22.99
CA GLY A 34 4.29 1.64 -22.41
C GLY A 34 3.31 2.80 -22.42
N ARG A 35 2.49 2.95 -23.47
CA ARG A 35 1.39 3.95 -23.50
C ARG A 35 0.37 3.69 -22.39
N MET A 36 -0.07 2.44 -22.20
CA MET A 36 -1.00 2.09 -21.12
C MET A 36 -0.38 2.37 -19.74
N GLU A 37 0.93 2.15 -19.57
CA GLU A 37 1.62 2.44 -18.31
C GLU A 37 1.72 3.95 -18.04
N VAL A 38 1.94 4.77 -19.06
CA VAL A 38 1.91 6.25 -18.96
C VAL A 38 0.49 6.75 -18.61
N VAL A 39 -0.54 6.21 -19.24
CA VAL A 39 -1.95 6.53 -18.91
C VAL A 39 -2.27 6.14 -17.47
N ALA A 40 -1.83 4.96 -17.05
CA ALA A 40 -2.02 4.47 -15.68
C ALA A 40 -1.35 5.38 -14.64
N ARG A 41 -0.11 5.81 -14.92
CA ARG A 41 0.59 6.80 -14.08
C ARG A 41 -0.14 8.14 -14.05
N GLY A 42 -0.56 8.62 -15.22
CA GLY A 42 -1.34 9.85 -15.33
C GLY A 42 -2.61 9.79 -14.51
N PHE A 43 -3.34 8.68 -14.56
CA PHE A 43 -4.53 8.46 -13.73
C PHE A 43 -4.21 8.47 -12.24
N THR A 44 -3.14 7.80 -11.82
CA THR A 44 -2.68 7.82 -10.41
C THR A 44 -2.38 9.25 -9.96
N PHE A 45 -1.60 10.01 -10.76
CA PHE A 45 -1.33 11.42 -10.45
C PHE A 45 -2.59 12.28 -10.44
N LEU A 46 -3.57 11.99 -11.29
CA LEU A 46 -4.85 12.70 -11.30
C LEU A 46 -5.64 12.43 -10.02
N VAL A 47 -5.74 11.16 -9.59
CA VAL A 47 -6.47 10.79 -8.36
C VAL A 47 -5.80 11.42 -7.12
N PHE A 48 -4.48 11.30 -6.99
CA PHE A 48 -3.75 11.94 -5.89
C PHE A 48 -3.77 13.46 -6.00
N GLY A 49 -3.73 14.02 -7.21
CA GLY A 49 -3.83 15.45 -7.45
C GLY A 49 -5.20 16.01 -7.05
N MET A 50 -6.29 15.33 -7.42
CA MET A 50 -7.64 15.70 -6.98
C MET A 50 -7.78 15.61 -5.46
N GLY A 51 -7.32 14.55 -4.83
CA GLY A 51 -7.26 14.43 -3.38
C GLY A 51 -6.40 15.52 -2.74
N GLY A 52 -5.30 15.89 -3.41
CA GLY A 52 -4.45 17.03 -3.04
C GLY A 52 -5.19 18.35 -3.07
N ILE A 53 -5.92 18.65 -4.13
CA ILE A 53 -6.68 19.90 -4.30
C ILE A 53 -7.84 19.97 -3.31
N VAL A 54 -8.65 18.91 -3.22
CA VAL A 54 -9.78 18.87 -2.28
C VAL A 54 -9.32 18.99 -0.83
N GLY A 55 -8.28 18.26 -0.46
CA GLY A 55 -7.69 18.34 0.87
C GLY A 55 -7.02 19.69 1.14
N SER A 56 -6.39 20.31 0.13
CA SER A 56 -5.81 21.66 0.20
C SER A 56 -6.87 22.71 0.53
N ILE A 57 -8.02 22.63 -0.15
CA ILE A 57 -9.16 23.55 0.11
C ILE A 57 -9.71 23.31 1.53
N ALA A 58 -9.95 22.06 1.91
CA ALA A 58 -10.49 21.72 3.23
C ALA A 58 -9.56 22.17 4.37
N ILE A 59 -8.26 21.86 4.27
CA ILE A 59 -7.24 22.26 5.25
C ILE A 59 -7.07 23.78 5.26
N GLY A 60 -7.09 24.42 4.08
CA GLY A 60 -7.00 25.88 3.96
C GLY A 60 -8.15 26.60 4.64
N ILE A 61 -9.40 26.17 4.40
CA ILE A 61 -10.59 26.73 5.06
C ILE A 61 -10.53 26.52 6.57
N THR A 62 -10.11 25.32 7.02
CA THR A 62 -10.00 25.03 8.45
C THR A 62 -8.89 25.85 9.11
N ALA A 63 -7.75 26.03 8.46
CA ALA A 63 -6.65 26.87 8.94
C ALA A 63 -7.06 28.36 8.99
N TRP A 64 -7.75 28.83 7.96
CA TRP A 64 -8.36 30.18 7.96
C TRP A 64 -9.28 30.35 9.16
N TYR A 65 -10.20 29.40 9.39
CA TYR A 65 -11.12 29.47 10.52
C TYR A 65 -10.39 29.48 11.87
N CYS A 66 -9.36 28.62 12.04
CA CYS A 66 -8.58 28.56 13.28
C CYS A 66 -7.89 29.92 13.59
N VAL A 67 -7.34 30.59 12.58
CA VAL A 67 -6.66 31.86 12.74
C VAL A 67 -7.67 32.98 12.95
N TYR A 68 -8.73 33.06 12.14
CA TYR A 68 -9.78 34.06 12.22
C TYR A 68 -10.53 34.03 13.56
N SER A 69 -10.82 32.83 14.08
CA SER A 69 -11.51 32.66 15.37
C SER A 69 -10.59 32.73 16.60
N GLY A 70 -9.29 32.98 16.42
CA GLY A 70 -8.30 32.99 17.50
C GLY A 70 -7.97 31.61 18.10
N ARG A 71 -8.48 30.51 17.53
CA ARG A 71 -8.30 29.13 18.00
C ARG A 71 -7.01 28.48 17.49
N VAL A 72 -5.92 29.20 17.61
CA VAL A 72 -4.60 28.79 17.04
C VAL A 72 -4.06 27.52 17.67
N ALA A 73 -4.51 27.16 18.88
CA ALA A 73 -4.17 25.90 19.55
C ALA A 73 -4.64 24.65 18.78
N TRP A 74 -5.47 24.80 17.76
CA TRP A 74 -5.94 23.69 16.92
C TRP A 74 -5.08 23.44 15.67
N LEU A 75 -4.13 24.32 15.37
CA LEU A 75 -3.22 24.14 14.22
C LEU A 75 -2.42 22.83 14.25
N PRO A 76 -1.94 22.34 15.41
CA PRO A 76 -1.28 21.04 15.47
C PRO A 76 -2.16 19.89 14.96
N LEU A 77 -3.47 19.94 15.25
CA LEU A 77 -4.44 18.92 14.79
C LEU A 77 -4.52 18.83 13.26
N LEU A 78 -4.22 19.90 12.54
CA LEU A 78 -4.14 19.88 11.09
C LEU A 78 -2.79 19.35 10.59
N LEU A 79 -1.70 19.60 11.29
CA LEU A 79 -0.36 19.19 10.89
C LEU A 79 -0.09 17.71 11.18
N TRP A 80 -0.69 17.13 12.23
CA TRP A 80 -0.53 15.72 12.55
C TRP A 80 -1.02 14.76 11.47
N PRO A 81 -2.25 14.90 10.93
CA PRO A 81 -2.69 14.07 9.81
C PRO A 81 -1.80 14.20 8.57
N VAL A 82 -1.34 15.41 8.25
CA VAL A 82 -0.41 15.63 7.13
C VAL A 82 0.92 14.93 7.38
N PHE A 83 1.48 15.04 8.59
CA PHE A 83 2.71 14.36 8.99
C PHE A 83 2.59 12.84 8.88
N LEU A 84 1.55 12.27 9.48
CA LEU A 84 1.32 10.81 9.46
C LEU A 84 1.09 10.31 8.05
N PHE A 85 0.27 11.01 7.26
CA PHE A 85 0.04 10.65 5.87
C PHE A 85 1.36 10.66 5.09
N TRP A 86 2.21 11.66 5.27
CA TRP A 86 3.49 11.76 4.57
C TRP A 86 4.43 10.60 4.88
N GLN A 87 4.41 10.09 6.11
CA GLN A 87 5.25 8.97 6.50
C GLN A 87 4.66 7.61 6.07
N LEU A 88 3.34 7.46 6.09
CA LEU A 88 2.66 6.20 5.83
C LEU A 88 2.30 5.99 4.35
N ALA A 89 1.85 7.04 3.67
CA ALA A 89 1.35 6.93 2.29
C ALA A 89 2.39 6.43 1.29
N PRO A 90 3.69 6.83 1.33
CA PRO A 90 4.70 6.25 0.45
C PRO A 90 4.92 4.76 0.69
N VAL A 91 4.77 4.28 1.94
CA VAL A 91 4.84 2.84 2.25
C VAL A 91 3.67 2.11 1.60
N MET A 92 2.47 2.65 1.72
CA MET A 92 1.26 2.10 1.11
C MET A 92 1.26 2.25 -0.41
N ALA A 93 1.78 3.37 -0.93
CA ALA A 93 1.87 3.66 -2.35
C ALA A 93 3.09 3.02 -3.03
N SER A 94 3.97 2.34 -2.31
CA SER A 94 5.16 1.69 -2.86
C SER A 94 4.84 0.68 -3.98
N ALA A 95 3.62 0.13 -3.96
CA ALA A 95 3.08 -0.68 -5.05
C ALA A 95 2.85 0.11 -6.35
N PHE A 96 2.63 1.42 -6.27
CA PHE A 96 2.29 2.30 -7.39
C PHE A 96 3.45 3.22 -7.83
N THR A 97 4.52 3.30 -7.06
CA THR A 97 5.66 4.16 -7.36
C THR A 97 6.84 3.33 -7.86
N GLU A 98 7.35 3.67 -9.06
CA GLU A 98 8.67 3.20 -9.47
C GLU A 98 9.72 3.87 -8.59
N ASN A 99 10.12 3.20 -7.54
CA ASN A 99 11.35 3.59 -6.86
C ASN A 99 12.51 3.42 -7.83
N VAL A 100 13.25 4.49 -8.05
CA VAL A 100 14.51 4.44 -8.81
C VAL A 100 15.38 3.41 -8.10
N ASP A 101 15.57 2.27 -8.76
CA ASP A 101 16.37 1.20 -8.19
C ASP A 101 17.77 1.77 -7.94
N SER A 102 18.09 1.97 -6.66
CA SER A 102 19.33 2.60 -6.23
C SER A 102 20.56 1.82 -6.69
N SER A 103 20.41 0.51 -6.88
CA SER A 103 21.44 -0.37 -7.39
C SER A 103 21.81 -0.04 -8.84
N ASN A 104 20.82 0.37 -9.64
CA ASN A 104 21.07 0.77 -11.03
C ASN A 104 21.79 2.12 -11.14
N LEU A 105 21.59 3.04 -10.19
CA LEU A 105 22.33 4.29 -10.16
C LEU A 105 23.80 4.10 -9.79
N LEU A 106 24.11 3.10 -8.96
CA LEU A 106 25.49 2.79 -8.57
C LEU A 106 26.33 2.17 -9.71
N ARG A 107 25.68 1.72 -10.80
CA ARG A 107 26.38 1.24 -11.99
C ARG A 107 26.99 2.38 -12.83
N PHE A 108 26.57 3.62 -12.60
CA PHE A 108 27.11 4.79 -13.29
C PHE A 108 28.21 5.45 -12.44
N PRO A 109 29.25 6.03 -13.05
CA PRO A 109 30.33 6.71 -12.36
C PRO A 109 29.87 8.09 -11.84
N LEU A 110 28.95 8.08 -10.87
CA LEU A 110 28.40 9.29 -10.25
C LEU A 110 29.25 9.70 -9.07
N THR A 111 29.46 11.00 -8.90
CA THR A 111 30.00 11.53 -7.64
C THR A 111 28.97 11.42 -6.52
N PHE A 112 29.42 11.28 -5.25
CA PHE A 112 28.50 11.19 -4.13
C PHE A 112 27.52 12.36 -4.03
N PRO A 113 27.90 13.64 -4.24
CA PRO A 113 26.96 14.74 -4.23
C PRO A 113 25.87 14.60 -5.31
N SER A 114 26.24 14.17 -6.52
CA SER A 114 25.30 13.93 -7.61
C SER A 114 24.33 12.80 -7.27
N TYR A 115 24.85 11.67 -6.77
CA TYR A 115 24.04 10.54 -6.31
C TYR A 115 23.04 10.96 -5.23
N PHE A 116 23.51 11.73 -4.23
CA PHE A 116 22.71 12.23 -3.13
C PHE A 116 21.55 13.13 -3.61
N LEU A 117 21.88 14.12 -4.45
CA LEU A 117 20.89 15.06 -5.00
C LEU A 117 19.86 14.36 -5.87
N ILE A 118 20.32 13.46 -6.77
CA ILE A 118 19.44 12.70 -7.64
C ILE A 118 18.48 11.85 -6.82
N ARG A 119 18.98 11.19 -5.77
CA ARG A 119 18.17 10.34 -4.91
C ARG A 119 17.08 11.11 -4.16
N ILE A 120 17.39 12.32 -3.68
CA ILE A 120 16.40 13.18 -3.03
C ILE A 120 15.42 13.72 -4.07
N ALA A 121 15.89 14.33 -5.15
CA ALA A 121 15.04 15.01 -6.13
C ALA A 121 14.03 14.07 -6.79
N TYR A 122 14.50 12.93 -7.29
CA TYR A 122 13.59 11.96 -7.92
C TYR A 122 12.71 11.22 -6.90
N GLY A 123 13.19 11.06 -5.68
CA GLY A 123 12.39 10.49 -4.63
C GLY A 123 11.28 11.40 -4.12
N SER A 124 11.38 12.72 -4.35
CA SER A 124 10.37 13.70 -3.87
C SER A 124 9.20 13.92 -4.85
N LEU A 125 9.27 13.34 -6.04
CA LEU A 125 8.24 13.45 -7.08
C LEU A 125 7.23 12.30 -7.04
N ASP A 126 7.01 11.70 -5.88
CA ASP A 126 5.98 10.69 -5.70
C ASP A 126 4.60 11.33 -5.46
N PRO A 127 3.50 10.69 -5.93
CA PRO A 127 2.15 11.25 -5.80
C PRO A 127 1.75 11.64 -4.37
N PRO A 128 2.03 10.83 -3.32
CA PRO A 128 1.75 11.22 -1.94
C PRO A 128 2.48 12.50 -1.49
N THR A 129 3.75 12.67 -1.88
CA THR A 129 4.50 13.88 -1.54
C THR A 129 3.91 15.13 -2.20
N VAL A 130 3.50 15.02 -3.46
CA VAL A 130 2.81 16.11 -4.16
C VAL A 130 1.50 16.47 -3.47
N MET A 131 0.69 15.47 -3.12
CA MET A 131 -0.58 15.63 -2.42
C MET A 131 -0.39 16.35 -1.06
N SER A 132 0.56 15.87 -0.25
CA SER A 132 0.85 16.47 1.07
C SER A 132 1.38 17.90 0.95
N SER A 133 2.20 18.17 -0.07
CA SER A 133 2.71 19.52 -0.34
C SER A 133 1.58 20.49 -0.72
N LEU A 134 0.59 20.03 -1.49
CA LEU A 134 -0.62 20.82 -1.80
C LEU A 134 -1.43 21.13 -0.54
N TRP A 135 -1.53 20.18 0.40
CA TRP A 135 -2.22 20.41 1.67
C TRP A 135 -1.55 21.51 2.51
N LEU A 136 -0.22 21.50 2.60
CA LEU A 136 0.53 22.56 3.30
C LEU A 136 0.42 23.90 2.57
N LEU A 137 0.39 23.90 1.23
CA LEU A 137 0.17 25.10 0.45
C LEU A 137 -1.22 25.70 0.74
N GLY A 138 -2.27 24.86 0.75
CA GLY A 138 -3.62 25.30 1.15
C GLY A 138 -3.66 25.88 2.56
N MET A 139 -2.96 25.25 3.50
CA MET A 139 -2.83 25.77 4.86
C MET A 139 -2.15 27.13 4.89
N ALA A 140 -1.06 27.34 4.15
CA ALA A 140 -0.38 28.62 4.05
C ALA A 140 -1.29 29.72 3.48
N ILE A 141 -2.04 29.40 2.41
CA ILE A 141 -3.01 30.33 1.81
C ILE A 141 -4.12 30.65 2.79
N GLY A 142 -4.68 29.67 3.50
CA GLY A 142 -5.73 29.90 4.51
C GLY A 142 -5.28 30.78 5.65
N ILE A 143 -4.07 30.59 6.18
CA ILE A 143 -3.46 31.45 7.21
C ILE A 143 -3.27 32.89 6.65
N GLY A 144 -2.72 33.02 5.46
CA GLY A 144 -2.48 34.32 4.81
C GLY A 144 -3.77 35.07 4.51
N TRP A 145 -4.86 34.36 4.20
CA TRP A 145 -6.18 34.98 3.99
C TRP A 145 -6.76 35.54 5.30
N ALA A 146 -6.55 34.83 6.42
CA ALA A 146 -7.00 35.32 7.75
C ALA A 146 -6.13 36.47 8.27
N ALA A 147 -4.81 36.41 8.04
CA ALA A 147 -3.84 37.40 8.50
C ALA A 147 -2.72 37.57 7.46
N PRO A 148 -2.82 38.54 6.53
CA PRO A 148 -1.88 38.70 5.42
C PRO A 148 -0.41 38.87 5.82
N LEU A 149 -0.14 39.53 6.95
CA LEU A 149 1.21 39.73 7.47
C LEU A 149 1.88 38.41 7.91
N LEU A 150 1.08 37.38 8.21
CA LEU A 150 1.57 36.03 8.61
C LEU A 150 1.84 35.11 7.42
N PHE A 151 1.45 35.51 6.21
CA PHE A 151 1.64 34.63 5.04
C PHE A 151 3.08 34.21 4.87
N LEU A 152 4.03 35.14 4.86
CA LEU A 152 5.46 34.84 4.66
C LEU A 152 6.05 33.99 5.78
N PRO A 153 5.91 34.35 7.07
CA PRO A 153 6.44 33.49 8.14
C PRO A 153 5.77 32.13 8.20
N ALA A 154 4.45 32.03 8.01
CA ALA A 154 3.75 30.74 7.97
C ALA A 154 4.21 29.90 6.77
N ALA A 155 4.34 30.48 5.60
CA ALA A 155 4.85 29.81 4.41
C ALA A 155 6.29 29.29 4.62
N ALA A 156 7.16 30.06 5.27
CA ALA A 156 8.52 29.66 5.59
C ALA A 156 8.56 28.46 6.55
N VAL A 157 7.74 28.49 7.62
CA VAL A 157 7.62 27.38 8.58
C VAL A 157 7.07 26.13 7.89
N LEU A 158 6.00 26.25 7.09
CA LEU A 158 5.37 25.12 6.40
C LEU A 158 6.26 24.54 5.30
N LEU A 159 7.03 25.38 4.60
CA LEU A 159 8.05 24.93 3.65
C LEU A 159 9.16 24.15 4.34
N LEU A 160 9.67 24.63 5.47
CA LEU A 160 10.66 23.93 6.27
C LEU A 160 10.10 22.60 6.78
N PHE A 161 8.85 22.58 7.23
CA PHE A 161 8.14 21.39 7.66
C PHE A 161 7.95 20.39 6.50
N ALA A 162 7.68 20.85 5.27
CA ALA A 162 7.64 20.01 4.08
C ALA A 162 9.01 19.38 3.79
N ILE A 163 10.08 20.17 3.82
CA ILE A 163 11.46 19.68 3.64
C ILE A 163 11.81 18.65 4.70
N PHE A 164 11.48 18.91 5.97
CA PHE A 164 11.67 17.96 7.06
C PHE A 164 10.96 16.62 6.77
N ASN A 165 9.69 16.65 6.37
CA ASN A 165 8.90 15.45 6.08
C ASN A 165 9.46 14.66 4.90
N ILE A 166 9.88 15.33 3.82
CA ILE A 166 10.53 14.69 2.68
C ILE A 166 11.80 13.97 3.13
N LEU A 167 12.66 14.65 3.87
CA LEU A 167 13.92 14.07 4.34
C LEU A 167 13.69 12.90 5.32
N LEU A 168 12.73 13.06 6.24
CA LEU A 168 12.37 12.03 7.21
C LEU A 168 11.82 10.78 6.51
N ALA A 169 10.90 10.95 5.57
CA ALA A 169 10.36 9.83 4.80
C ALA A 169 11.48 9.10 4.06
N ARG A 170 12.41 9.82 3.43
CA ARG A 170 13.56 9.21 2.73
C ARG A 170 14.53 8.51 3.68
N MET A 171 14.79 9.08 4.83
CA MET A 171 15.60 8.46 5.86
C MET A 171 14.96 7.16 6.33
N LEU A 172 13.68 7.20 6.71
CA LEU A 172 12.94 6.02 7.17
C LEU A 172 12.95 4.91 6.12
N PHE A 173 12.67 5.23 4.85
CA PHE A 173 12.72 4.25 3.76
C PHE A 173 14.09 3.59 3.63
N THR A 174 15.16 4.38 3.67
CA THR A 174 16.51 3.87 3.50
C THR A 174 16.95 2.97 4.67
N TRP A 175 16.44 3.24 5.88
CA TRP A 175 16.66 2.41 7.06
C TRP A 175 15.79 1.15 7.06
N VAL A 176 14.52 1.30 6.70
CA VAL A 176 13.56 0.19 6.60
C VAL A 176 13.99 -0.81 5.52
N GLU A 177 14.50 -0.34 4.36
CA GLU A 177 15.09 -1.22 3.34
C GLU A 177 16.19 -2.13 3.91
N ARG A 178 17.06 -1.58 4.77
CA ARG A 178 18.11 -2.36 5.44
C ARG A 178 17.53 -3.39 6.41
N TRP A 179 16.57 -2.98 7.23
CA TRP A 179 15.94 -3.87 8.20
C TRP A 179 15.12 -4.96 7.51
N LEU A 180 14.41 -4.60 6.45
CA LEU A 180 13.66 -5.56 5.63
C LEU A 180 14.58 -6.56 4.90
N ALA A 181 15.84 -6.27 4.70
CA ALA A 181 16.80 -7.25 4.19
C ALA A 181 17.07 -8.40 5.20
N GLN A 182 16.87 -8.16 6.50
CA GLN A 182 17.05 -9.16 7.54
C GLN A 182 15.73 -9.89 7.84
N ARG A 183 15.72 -11.23 7.80
CA ARG A 183 14.51 -12.05 8.01
C ARG A 183 13.82 -11.77 9.36
N ARG A 184 14.59 -11.73 10.46
CA ARG A 184 14.05 -11.47 11.82
C ARG A 184 13.46 -10.06 11.95
N ALA A 185 14.12 -9.05 11.38
CA ALA A 185 13.62 -7.69 11.43
C ALA A 185 12.31 -7.50 10.68
N ARG A 186 12.08 -8.26 9.59
CA ARG A 186 10.80 -8.24 8.86
C ARG A 186 9.65 -8.78 9.71
N GLU A 187 9.88 -9.86 10.41
CA GLU A 187 8.88 -10.46 11.30
C GLU A 187 8.52 -9.49 12.44
N ILE A 188 9.54 -8.87 13.05
CA ILE A 188 9.36 -7.86 14.11
C ILE A 188 8.63 -6.62 13.59
N LEU A 189 9.02 -6.09 12.42
CA LEU A 189 8.35 -4.93 11.81
C LEU A 189 6.90 -5.22 11.43
N GLY A 190 6.60 -6.43 10.93
CA GLY A 190 5.23 -6.86 10.65
C GLY A 190 4.37 -6.90 11.92
N VAL A 191 4.89 -7.47 13.00
CA VAL A 191 4.23 -7.50 14.30
C VAL A 191 4.08 -6.09 14.89
N LEU A 192 5.13 -5.27 14.83
CA LEU A 192 5.08 -3.88 15.28
C LEU A 192 4.04 -3.06 14.51
N PHE A 193 3.98 -3.22 13.18
CA PHE A 193 2.98 -2.58 12.34
C PHE A 193 1.57 -3.01 12.71
N LEU A 194 1.36 -4.31 12.96
CA LEU A 194 0.09 -4.84 13.45
C LEU A 194 -0.32 -4.20 14.78
N PHE A 195 0.61 -4.16 15.76
CA PHE A 195 0.36 -3.52 17.05
C PHE A 195 0.09 -2.02 16.90
N MET A 196 0.78 -1.35 15.99
CA MET A 196 0.55 0.07 15.69
C MET A 196 -0.87 0.28 15.11
N VAL A 197 -1.27 -0.50 14.12
CA VAL A 197 -2.62 -0.43 13.52
C VAL A 197 -3.69 -0.72 14.57
N ILE A 198 -3.52 -1.78 15.35
CA ILE A 198 -4.42 -2.12 16.45
C ILE A 198 -4.43 -1.00 17.51
N GLY A 199 -3.26 -0.49 17.90
CA GLY A 199 -3.13 0.60 18.87
C GLY A 199 -3.84 1.87 18.44
N PHE A 200 -3.74 2.28 17.18
CA PHE A 200 -4.51 3.41 16.63
C PHE A 200 -6.03 3.21 16.75
N GLN A 201 -6.51 1.96 16.65
CA GLN A 201 -7.92 1.65 16.79
C GLN A 201 -8.41 1.76 18.23
N PHE A 202 -7.53 1.50 19.21
CA PHE A 202 -7.88 1.66 20.64
C PHE A 202 -7.98 3.13 21.07
N ILE A 203 -7.40 4.08 20.32
CA ILE A 203 -7.50 5.50 20.64
C ILE A 203 -8.96 5.97 20.66
N GLY A 204 -9.76 5.58 19.68
CA GLY A 204 -11.17 5.96 19.60
C GLY A 204 -12.01 5.48 20.79
N PRO A 205 -12.03 4.18 21.12
CA PRO A 205 -12.71 3.64 22.32
C PRO A 205 -12.14 4.19 23.62
N LEU A 206 -10.83 4.36 23.72
CA LEU A 206 -10.18 4.94 24.90
C LEU A 206 -10.69 6.36 25.14
N VAL A 207 -10.70 7.19 24.11
CA VAL A 207 -11.24 8.55 24.15
C VAL A 207 -12.72 8.56 24.52
N ARG A 208 -13.53 7.59 24.06
CA ARG A 208 -14.94 7.45 24.45
C ARG A 208 -15.13 6.98 25.89
N HIS A 209 -14.38 5.96 26.30
CA HIS A 209 -14.49 5.40 27.65
C HIS A 209 -14.16 6.47 28.70
N PHE A 210 -13.16 7.29 28.43
CA PHE A 210 -12.79 8.41 29.29
C PHE A 210 -13.65 9.67 29.06
N GLY A 211 -14.24 9.84 27.86
CA GLY A 211 -15.04 11.02 27.48
C GLY A 211 -16.51 10.97 27.95
N ASN A 212 -17.06 9.75 28.17
CA ASN A 212 -18.48 9.61 28.59
C ASN A 212 -18.73 9.87 30.10
N ARG A 213 -17.67 10.05 30.89
CA ARG A 213 -17.75 10.34 32.33
C ARG A 213 -17.56 11.80 32.73
N SER A 214 -17.55 12.71 31.80
CA SER A 214 -17.49 14.18 31.94
C SER A 214 -16.52 14.77 30.90
N GLN A 215 -16.95 15.81 30.21
CA GLN A 215 -16.15 16.53 29.20
C GLN A 215 -14.68 16.88 29.54
N PRO A 216 -14.21 16.86 30.80
CA PRO A 216 -12.82 17.16 31.11
C PRO A 216 -11.82 16.06 30.77
N ALA A 217 -12.20 14.80 30.46
CA ALA A 217 -11.23 13.72 30.30
C ALA A 217 -10.49 13.76 28.93
N VAL A 218 -11.19 14.08 27.85
CA VAL A 218 -10.56 14.25 26.52
C VAL A 218 -9.66 15.46 26.53
N SER A 219 -10.09 16.57 27.17
CA SER A 219 -9.27 17.75 27.35
C SER A 219 -8.07 17.51 28.26
N ARG A 220 -8.18 16.64 29.29
CA ARG A 220 -7.04 16.29 30.16
C ARG A 220 -5.98 15.46 29.45
N VAL A 221 -6.36 14.37 28.75
CA VAL A 221 -5.41 13.58 27.96
C VAL A 221 -4.73 14.44 26.89
N PHE A 222 -5.50 15.35 26.27
CA PHE A 222 -4.96 16.30 25.32
C PHE A 222 -4.05 17.32 26.01
N LEU A 223 -4.43 17.82 27.18
CA LEU A 223 -3.63 18.76 27.98
C LEU A 223 -2.36 18.11 28.57
N GLU A 224 -2.42 16.83 28.97
CA GLU A 224 -1.26 16.06 29.42
C GLU A 224 -0.32 15.66 28.29
N ALA A 225 -0.84 15.48 27.06
CA ALA A 225 -0.03 15.25 25.87
C ALA A 225 0.57 16.53 25.27
N LEU A 226 0.03 17.70 25.60
CA LEU A 226 0.49 19.02 25.10
C LEU A 226 1.99 19.29 25.31
N PRO A 227 2.62 18.99 26.47
CA PRO A 227 4.04 19.24 26.63
C PRO A 227 4.91 18.36 25.71
N ILE A 228 4.52 17.12 25.46
CA ILE A 228 5.24 16.21 24.55
C ILE A 228 4.97 16.62 23.10
N GLU A 229 3.73 16.98 22.76
CA GLU A 229 3.35 17.41 21.42
C GLU A 229 4.11 18.66 20.99
N ARG A 230 4.33 19.61 21.90
CA ARG A 230 5.07 20.85 21.63
C ARG A 230 6.54 20.63 21.26
N LEU A 231 7.12 19.47 21.64
CA LEU A 231 8.47 19.09 21.29
C LEU A 231 8.53 18.33 19.96
N LEU A 232 7.43 17.78 19.48
CA LEU A 232 7.39 17.03 18.23
C LEU A 232 7.27 17.96 17.01
N PRO A 233 7.81 17.60 15.83
CA PRO A 233 7.89 18.50 14.68
C PRO A 233 6.57 19.15 14.26
N PRO A 234 5.39 18.46 14.25
CA PRO A 234 4.11 19.11 13.96
C PRO A 234 3.73 20.18 14.99
N GLY A 235 3.95 19.88 16.28
CA GLY A 235 3.69 20.83 17.38
C GLY A 235 4.62 22.04 17.34
N VAL A 236 5.92 21.80 17.07
CA VAL A 236 6.93 22.87 16.92
C VAL A 236 6.58 23.81 15.76
N ALA A 237 6.17 23.25 14.59
CA ALA A 237 5.75 24.05 13.46
C ALA A 237 4.50 24.88 13.79
N ALA A 238 3.48 24.28 14.42
CA ALA A 238 2.28 24.99 14.85
C ALA A 238 2.58 26.09 15.89
N GLN A 239 3.45 25.79 16.85
CA GLN A 239 3.86 26.74 17.89
C GLN A 239 4.60 27.95 17.29
N SER A 240 5.46 27.74 16.29
CA SER A 240 6.14 28.83 15.59
C SER A 240 5.14 29.80 14.94
N ILE A 241 4.12 29.25 14.25
CA ILE A 241 3.05 30.04 13.62
C ILE A 241 2.20 30.74 14.69
N ALA A 242 1.81 30.01 15.75
CA ALA A 242 0.99 30.57 16.83
C ALA A 242 1.67 31.70 17.60
N ALA A 243 2.98 31.55 17.88
CA ALA A 243 3.77 32.58 18.55
C ALA A 243 3.93 33.84 17.68
N CYS A 244 4.10 33.66 16.37
CA CYS A 244 4.13 34.78 15.43
C CYS A 244 2.81 35.57 15.42
N LEU A 245 1.67 34.87 15.51
CA LEU A 245 0.33 35.49 15.65
C LEU A 245 0.18 36.33 16.92
N ARG A 246 0.81 35.90 18.00
CA ARG A 246 0.78 36.63 19.30
C ARG A 246 1.84 37.71 19.41
N ALA A 247 2.57 38.00 18.32
CA ALA A 247 3.73 38.87 18.30
C ALA A 247 4.87 38.47 19.27
N GLU A 248 4.91 37.19 19.68
CA GLU A 248 5.97 36.60 20.50
C GLU A 248 7.13 36.14 19.57
N TYR A 249 7.81 37.08 18.93
CA TYR A 249 8.80 36.78 17.88
C TYR A 249 9.97 35.92 18.37
N ALA A 250 10.41 36.09 19.61
CA ALA A 250 11.48 35.29 20.20
C ALA A 250 11.09 33.78 20.30
N SER A 251 9.88 33.49 20.75
CA SER A 251 9.33 32.16 20.85
C SER A 251 9.10 31.54 19.46
N SER A 252 8.60 32.32 18.50
CA SER A 252 8.43 31.91 17.12
C SER A 252 9.75 31.54 16.48
N PHE A 253 10.78 32.38 16.63
CA PHE A 253 12.11 32.09 16.10
C PHE A 253 12.77 30.90 16.79
N GLY A 254 12.62 30.74 18.12
CA GLY A 254 13.10 29.58 18.86
C GLY A 254 12.50 28.25 18.34
N SER A 255 11.18 28.23 18.12
CA SER A 255 10.48 27.07 17.54
C SER A 255 10.91 26.80 16.10
N PHE A 256 11.07 27.84 15.28
CA PHE A 256 11.59 27.71 13.91
C PHE A 256 13.02 27.15 13.91
N ALA A 257 13.90 27.65 14.79
CA ALA A 257 15.27 27.17 14.93
C ALA A 257 15.31 25.69 15.37
N LEU A 258 14.39 25.29 16.27
CA LEU A 258 14.27 23.89 16.67
C LEU A 258 13.84 22.99 15.49
N LEU A 259 12.90 23.45 14.65
CA LEU A 259 12.51 22.73 13.45
C LEU A 259 13.66 22.64 12.44
N CYS A 260 14.48 23.70 12.30
CA CYS A 260 15.71 23.66 11.53
C CYS A 260 16.69 22.61 12.09
N ALA A 261 16.86 22.55 13.40
CA ALA A 261 17.73 21.56 14.05
C ALA A 261 17.25 20.11 13.74
N TYR A 262 15.96 19.82 13.86
CA TYR A 262 15.41 18.52 13.47
C TYR A 262 15.67 18.21 11.98
N THR A 263 15.49 19.18 11.11
CA THR A 263 15.73 19.02 9.68
C THR A 263 17.20 18.71 9.39
N LEU A 264 18.13 19.40 10.06
CA LEU A 264 19.57 19.17 9.93
C LEU A 264 20.00 17.80 10.46
N VAL A 265 19.45 17.37 11.59
CA VAL A 265 19.71 16.03 12.15
C VAL A 265 19.25 14.94 11.19
N VAL A 266 18.04 15.05 10.66
CA VAL A 266 17.51 14.08 9.68
C VAL A 266 18.33 14.08 8.40
N LEU A 267 18.71 15.25 7.90
CA LEU A 267 19.59 15.40 6.73
C LEU A 267 20.95 14.74 6.95
N TRP A 268 21.54 14.94 8.13
CA TRP A 268 22.81 14.33 8.51
C TRP A 268 22.69 12.80 8.56
N LEU A 269 21.67 12.26 9.23
CA LEU A 269 21.41 10.81 9.30
C LEU A 269 21.20 10.21 7.91
N LEU A 270 20.42 10.87 7.04
CA LEU A 270 20.21 10.45 5.67
C LEU A 270 21.52 10.46 4.87
N ARG A 271 22.34 11.52 5.03
CA ARG A 271 23.65 11.64 4.35
C ARG A 271 24.60 10.52 4.76
N VAL A 272 24.71 10.23 6.07
CA VAL A 272 25.54 9.14 6.60
C VAL A 272 25.12 7.81 5.97
N ARG A 273 23.83 7.55 5.97
CA ARG A 273 23.28 6.30 5.43
C ARG A 273 23.47 6.17 3.92
N LEU A 274 23.18 7.21 3.15
CA LEU A 274 23.38 7.19 1.69
C LEU A 274 24.86 7.08 1.31
N ARG A 275 25.75 7.63 2.14
CA ARG A 275 27.21 7.47 1.94
C ARG A 275 27.66 6.04 2.16
N ALA A 276 27.12 5.36 3.17
CA ALA A 276 27.35 3.94 3.41
C ALA A 276 26.87 3.08 2.21
N GLN A 277 25.66 3.37 1.69
CA GLN A 277 25.15 2.69 0.48
C GLN A 277 26.03 2.95 -0.75
N TYR A 278 26.48 4.19 -0.94
CA TYR A 278 27.34 4.57 -2.07
C TYR A 278 28.70 3.84 -2.02
N ARG A 279 29.22 3.55 -0.82
CA ARG A 279 30.46 2.77 -0.64
C ARG A 279 30.29 1.27 -0.81
N GLY A 280 29.06 0.79 -1.04
CA GLY A 280 28.77 -0.62 -1.25
C GLY A 280 28.67 -1.45 0.03
N GLU A 281 28.53 -0.83 1.21
CA GLU A 281 28.40 -1.55 2.49
C GLU A 281 27.19 -2.49 2.52
N ASN A 282 26.16 -2.23 1.70
CA ASN A 282 25.01 -3.12 1.56
C ASN A 282 25.28 -4.36 0.68
N LEU A 283 26.32 -4.33 -0.16
CA LEU A 283 26.68 -5.45 -1.02
C LEU A 283 27.49 -6.51 -0.24
N SER A 284 28.20 -6.11 0.82
CA SER A 284 28.94 -7.02 1.67
C SER A 284 28.05 -7.78 2.67
N GLU A 285 26.84 -7.28 2.94
CA GLU A 285 25.79 -7.98 3.72
C GLU A 285 24.95 -8.93 2.84
N ALA A 286 25.28 -9.11 1.55
CA ALA A 286 24.74 -10.21 0.78
C ALA A 286 24.99 -11.49 1.56
N VAL A 287 23.89 -12.03 2.06
CA VAL A 287 23.72 -13.26 2.80
C VAL A 287 25.02 -14.08 2.81
N ALA A 288 25.74 -14.10 3.94
CA ALA A 288 26.68 -15.19 4.16
C ALA A 288 25.88 -16.45 3.79
N ARG A 289 26.18 -17.02 2.64
CA ARG A 289 25.64 -18.32 2.25
C ARG A 289 25.94 -19.17 3.45
N THR A 290 24.92 -19.46 4.23
CA THR A 290 25.02 -20.47 5.28
C THR A 290 25.59 -21.65 4.53
N ALA A 291 26.85 -21.97 4.82
CA ALA A 291 27.54 -23.10 4.19
C ALA A 291 26.53 -24.23 4.27
N ALA A 292 26.16 -24.75 3.12
CA ALA A 292 25.13 -25.77 3.04
C ALA A 292 25.54 -26.86 4.02
N ALA A 293 24.76 -27.04 5.07
CA ALA A 293 24.96 -28.14 5.98
C ALA A 293 25.05 -29.40 5.09
N PRO A 294 26.03 -30.28 5.35
CA PRO A 294 26.23 -31.47 4.51
C PRO A 294 24.87 -32.15 4.36
N ALA A 295 24.47 -32.37 3.12
CA ALA A 295 23.16 -32.90 2.78
C ALA A 295 22.96 -34.23 3.52
N ALA A 296 22.27 -34.19 4.65
CA ALA A 296 21.75 -35.38 5.27
C ALA A 296 20.96 -36.08 4.17
N LYS A 297 21.19 -37.40 3.98
CA LYS A 297 20.48 -38.21 3.01
C LYS A 297 18.97 -37.99 3.21
N GLN A 298 18.41 -37.01 2.48
CA GLN A 298 16.98 -36.77 2.51
C GLN A 298 16.30 -38.01 1.94
N LYS A 299 15.55 -38.69 2.77
CA LYS A 299 14.57 -39.68 2.29
C LYS A 299 13.70 -38.96 1.27
N ILE A 300 13.65 -39.46 0.05
CA ILE A 300 12.75 -38.97 -0.99
C ILE A 300 11.35 -39.15 -0.42
N GLN A 301 10.77 -38.06 0.06
CA GLN A 301 9.37 -38.01 0.45
C GLN A 301 8.57 -37.88 -0.84
N LEU A 302 7.73 -38.86 -1.12
CA LEU A 302 6.73 -38.75 -2.17
C LEU A 302 5.85 -37.54 -1.87
N GLY A 303 5.66 -36.65 -2.87
CA GLY A 303 4.81 -35.50 -2.75
C GLY A 303 3.34 -35.86 -2.49
N TRP A 304 2.53 -34.86 -2.23
CA TRP A 304 1.10 -35.04 -1.98
C TRP A 304 0.42 -35.68 -3.18
N ASN A 305 -0.45 -36.65 -2.91
CA ASN A 305 -1.32 -37.25 -3.90
C ASN A 305 -2.78 -36.94 -3.50
N ILE A 306 -3.39 -35.98 -4.18
CA ILE A 306 -4.76 -35.55 -3.90
C ILE A 306 -5.70 -36.40 -4.74
N PRO A 307 -6.66 -37.10 -4.14
CA PRO A 307 -7.62 -37.91 -4.88
C PRO A 307 -8.40 -37.04 -5.89
N GLY A 308 -8.45 -37.50 -7.15
CA GLY A 308 -9.14 -36.81 -8.23
C GLY A 308 -8.37 -35.66 -8.92
N ALA A 309 -7.15 -35.31 -8.44
CA ALA A 309 -6.27 -34.37 -9.10
C ALA A 309 -5.11 -35.05 -9.82
N SER A 310 -4.63 -34.46 -10.93
CA SER A 310 -3.40 -34.98 -11.55
C SER A 310 -2.19 -34.79 -10.64
N GLY A 311 -1.14 -35.61 -10.83
CA GLY A 311 0.10 -35.46 -10.06
C GLY A 311 0.72 -34.08 -10.18
N ALA A 312 0.58 -33.42 -11.34
CA ALA A 312 1.05 -32.07 -11.58
C ALA A 312 0.28 -31.02 -10.74
N VAL A 313 -1.04 -31.14 -10.66
CA VAL A 313 -1.91 -30.26 -9.83
C VAL A 313 -1.57 -30.44 -8.36
N SER A 314 -1.42 -31.70 -7.90
CA SER A 314 -1.08 -32.02 -6.51
C SER A 314 0.28 -31.44 -6.10
N ALA A 315 1.31 -31.64 -6.93
CA ALA A 315 2.65 -31.12 -6.70
C ALA A 315 2.68 -29.58 -6.69
N MET A 316 1.90 -28.94 -7.58
CA MET A 316 1.81 -27.48 -7.61
C MET A 316 1.12 -26.92 -6.37
N LEU A 317 0.02 -27.53 -5.93
CA LEU A 317 -0.68 -27.16 -4.71
C LEU A 317 0.25 -27.29 -3.49
N GLU A 318 0.94 -28.41 -3.33
CA GLU A 318 1.91 -28.65 -2.26
C GLU A 318 2.99 -27.56 -2.24
N LYS A 319 3.59 -27.30 -3.40
CA LYS A 319 4.61 -26.26 -3.55
C LYS A 319 4.08 -24.89 -3.10
N GLU A 320 2.93 -24.47 -3.60
CA GLU A 320 2.35 -23.16 -3.27
C GLU A 320 2.02 -23.04 -1.78
N ILE A 321 1.45 -24.08 -1.16
CA ILE A 321 1.16 -24.08 0.29
C ILE A 321 2.46 -23.97 1.10
N HIS A 322 3.52 -24.70 0.72
CA HIS A 322 4.80 -24.58 1.38
C HIS A 322 5.44 -23.18 1.22
N TYR A 323 5.27 -22.56 0.05
CA TYR A 323 5.73 -21.18 -0.17
C TYR A 323 4.98 -20.19 0.73
N LEU A 324 3.65 -20.31 0.80
CA LEU A 324 2.79 -19.45 1.62
C LEU A 324 3.08 -19.62 3.11
N SER A 325 3.19 -20.86 3.59
CA SER A 325 3.44 -21.15 5.02
C SER A 325 4.80 -20.64 5.52
N ARG A 326 5.78 -20.49 4.61
CA ARG A 326 7.12 -19.96 4.92
C ARG A 326 7.21 -18.44 4.77
N SER A 327 6.19 -17.79 4.23
CA SER A 327 6.15 -16.35 4.02
C SER A 327 5.38 -15.65 5.15
N GLY A 328 6.09 -15.06 6.11
CA GLY A 328 5.48 -14.27 7.19
C GLY A 328 4.53 -13.17 6.68
N PRO A 329 4.90 -12.37 5.65
CA PRO A 329 4.02 -11.38 5.06
C PRO A 329 2.71 -11.94 4.52
N MET A 330 2.74 -13.15 3.96
CA MET A 330 1.54 -13.81 3.44
C MET A 330 0.61 -14.29 4.56
N LEU A 331 1.17 -14.85 5.63
CA LEU A 331 0.39 -15.24 6.81
C LEU A 331 -0.26 -14.01 7.46
N PHE A 332 0.40 -12.86 7.41
CA PHE A 332 -0.15 -11.61 7.88
C PHE A 332 -1.36 -11.14 7.04
N THR A 333 -1.28 -11.23 5.71
CA THR A 333 -2.41 -10.86 4.84
C THR A 333 -3.64 -11.70 5.13
N LEU A 334 -3.47 -12.96 5.52
CA LEU A 334 -4.55 -13.91 5.87
C LEU A 334 -5.35 -13.47 7.10
N VAL A 335 -4.72 -12.78 8.06
CA VAL A 335 -5.37 -12.27 9.29
C VAL A 335 -5.99 -10.88 9.07
N MET A 336 -5.53 -10.13 8.07
CA MET A 336 -5.95 -8.74 7.83
C MET A 336 -7.46 -8.53 7.69
N PRO A 337 -8.25 -9.40 7.05
CA PRO A 337 -9.70 -9.21 6.98
C PRO A 337 -10.38 -9.16 8.36
N VAL A 338 -9.89 -9.97 9.31
CA VAL A 338 -10.39 -9.96 10.70
C VAL A 338 -9.99 -8.67 11.42
N VAL A 339 -8.75 -8.20 11.19
CA VAL A 339 -8.28 -6.91 11.72
C VAL A 339 -9.14 -5.77 11.21
N VAL A 340 -9.51 -5.78 9.93
CA VAL A 340 -10.40 -4.77 9.34
C VAL A 340 -11.79 -4.80 9.99
N LEU A 341 -12.36 -5.98 10.26
CA LEU A 341 -13.63 -6.09 10.99
C LEU A 341 -13.51 -5.52 12.40
N LEU A 342 -12.42 -5.78 13.10
CA LEU A 342 -12.13 -5.20 14.41
C LEU A 342 -12.06 -3.67 14.34
N ILE A 343 -11.38 -3.14 13.32
CA ILE A 343 -11.29 -1.71 13.05
C ILE A 343 -12.67 -1.09 12.88
N PHE A 344 -13.52 -1.67 12.05
CA PHE A 344 -14.89 -1.18 11.83
C PHE A 344 -15.72 -1.22 13.10
N ARG A 345 -15.57 -2.26 13.92
CA ARG A 345 -16.28 -2.38 15.22
C ARG A 345 -15.90 -1.27 16.19
N MET A 346 -14.66 -0.85 16.16
CA MET A 346 -14.10 0.15 17.07
C MET A 346 -14.28 1.59 16.57
N SER A 347 -14.70 1.79 15.31
CA SER A 347 -14.88 3.11 14.70
C SER A 347 -16.01 3.90 15.37
N PRO A 348 -15.76 5.14 15.80
CA PRO A 348 -16.78 5.96 16.44
C PRO A 348 -17.75 6.55 15.42
N GLY A 349 -18.97 6.14 15.51
CA GLY A 349 -20.08 6.80 14.84
C GLY A 349 -20.89 5.88 13.93
N LYS A 350 -22.17 5.75 14.30
CA LYS A 350 -23.25 5.27 13.44
C LYS A 350 -23.41 3.74 13.31
N THR A 351 -23.33 3.02 14.42
CA THR A 351 -23.89 1.65 14.42
C THR A 351 -25.41 1.63 14.25
N ASP A 352 -26.11 2.71 14.60
CA ASP A 352 -27.59 2.76 14.59
C ASP A 352 -28.19 3.69 13.53
N SER A 353 -27.41 4.57 12.90
CA SER A 353 -27.93 5.54 11.92
C SER A 353 -27.64 5.18 10.46
N ALA A 354 -26.98 4.05 10.18
CA ALA A 354 -26.87 3.51 8.82
C ALA A 354 -28.13 2.74 8.38
N GLY A 355 -29.30 3.07 8.94
CA GLY A 355 -30.62 2.65 8.47
C GLY A 355 -30.98 3.22 7.09
N GLY A 356 -29.97 3.30 6.23
CA GLY A 356 -30.10 3.66 4.83
C GLY A 356 -30.20 2.42 3.94
N LEU A 357 -30.08 2.63 2.66
CA LEU A 357 -30.23 1.66 1.54
C LEU A 357 -29.49 0.32 1.76
N LEU A 358 -28.48 0.25 2.63
CA LEU A 358 -27.60 -0.91 2.85
C LEU A 358 -27.88 -1.76 4.11
N GLY A 359 -28.77 -1.37 5.02
CA GLY A 359 -29.11 -2.13 6.23
C GLY A 359 -28.25 -1.78 7.46
N HIS A 360 -28.44 -2.55 8.56
CA HIS A 360 -27.70 -2.33 9.79
C HIS A 360 -26.22 -2.69 9.63
N ALA A 361 -25.32 -1.98 10.29
CA ALA A 361 -23.87 -2.21 10.19
C ALA A 361 -23.47 -3.64 10.65
N SER A 362 -24.24 -4.25 11.56
CA SER A 362 -24.06 -5.63 11.99
C SER A 362 -24.27 -6.65 10.87
N ASP A 363 -25.25 -6.41 10.00
CA ASP A 363 -25.60 -7.33 8.91
C ASP A 363 -24.61 -7.25 7.75
N LEU A 364 -23.93 -6.11 7.61
CA LEU A 364 -22.91 -5.85 6.58
C LEU A 364 -21.52 -6.32 6.97
N ALA A 365 -21.27 -6.64 8.25
CA ALA A 365 -19.92 -6.98 8.72
C ALA A 365 -19.33 -8.17 7.94
N PHE A 366 -20.08 -9.26 7.79
CA PHE A 366 -19.62 -10.42 7.03
C PHE A 366 -19.43 -10.14 5.53
N PRO A 367 -20.40 -9.55 4.80
CA PRO A 367 -20.21 -9.17 3.38
C PRO A 367 -19.04 -8.22 3.15
N VAL A 368 -18.82 -7.23 4.02
CA VAL A 368 -17.72 -6.27 3.90
C VAL A 368 -16.38 -6.95 4.15
N GLY A 369 -16.29 -7.79 5.17
CA GLY A 369 -15.08 -8.59 5.41
C GLY A 369 -14.76 -9.51 4.24
N ALA A 370 -15.77 -10.17 3.68
CA ALA A 370 -15.64 -11.02 2.51
C ALA A 370 -15.19 -10.25 1.24
N ALA A 371 -15.75 -9.06 1.00
CA ALA A 371 -15.33 -8.19 -0.10
C ALA A 371 -13.88 -7.73 0.07
N TYR A 372 -13.47 -7.41 1.30
CA TYR A 372 -12.07 -7.06 1.59
C TYR A 372 -11.11 -8.24 1.34
N THR A 373 -11.50 -9.46 1.73
CA THR A 373 -10.74 -10.69 1.45
C THR A 373 -10.49 -10.86 -0.06
N LEU A 374 -11.53 -10.69 -0.88
CA LEU A 374 -11.39 -10.75 -2.34
C LEU A 374 -10.43 -9.68 -2.87
N LEU A 375 -10.48 -8.46 -2.34
CA LEU A 375 -9.60 -7.37 -2.75
C LEU A 375 -8.13 -7.69 -2.45
N VAL A 376 -7.84 -8.27 -1.29
CA VAL A 376 -6.48 -8.68 -0.90
C VAL A 376 -5.98 -9.82 -1.78
N LEU A 377 -6.82 -10.81 -2.04
CA LEU A 377 -6.49 -11.99 -2.84
C LEU A 377 -6.13 -11.63 -4.30
N THR A 378 -6.68 -10.55 -4.85
CA THR A 378 -6.40 -10.15 -6.24
C THR A 378 -4.92 -9.90 -6.52
N ASN A 379 -4.17 -9.40 -5.53
CA ASN A 379 -2.73 -9.17 -5.68
C ASN A 379 -1.95 -10.46 -5.94
N LEU A 380 -2.41 -11.59 -5.38
CA LEU A 380 -1.82 -12.91 -5.60
C LEU A 380 -2.28 -13.51 -6.92
N VAL A 381 -3.57 -13.46 -7.18
CA VAL A 381 -4.22 -14.09 -8.34
C VAL A 381 -3.75 -13.46 -9.65
N TYR A 382 -3.59 -12.13 -9.69
CA TYR A 382 -3.23 -11.41 -10.92
C TYR A 382 -1.75 -11.47 -11.30
N ASN A 383 -0.92 -12.06 -10.45
CA ASN A 383 0.49 -12.28 -10.73
C ASN A 383 0.99 -13.61 -10.16
N SER A 384 0.27 -14.68 -10.45
CA SER A 384 0.50 -16.03 -9.89
C SER A 384 1.89 -16.59 -10.18
N PHE A 385 2.56 -16.17 -11.26
CA PHE A 385 3.92 -16.58 -11.60
C PHE A 385 5.02 -15.67 -11.06
N GLY A 386 4.65 -14.55 -10.45
CA GLY A 386 5.63 -13.58 -9.96
C GLY A 386 6.61 -14.16 -8.93
N ALA A 387 6.11 -15.02 -8.06
CA ALA A 387 6.91 -15.69 -7.02
C ALA A 387 7.83 -16.79 -7.58
N ASP A 388 7.49 -17.38 -8.72
CA ASP A 388 8.30 -18.42 -9.35
C ASP A 388 9.57 -17.86 -9.98
N ALA A 389 9.55 -16.57 -10.39
CA ALA A 389 10.70 -15.90 -10.98
C ALA A 389 11.37 -16.76 -12.09
N ALA A 390 12.68 -17.05 -11.98
CA ALA A 390 13.40 -17.90 -12.91
C ALA A 390 12.89 -19.36 -12.96
N GLY A 391 12.18 -19.81 -11.93
CA GLY A 391 11.57 -21.14 -11.89
C GLY A 391 10.53 -21.39 -12.97
N ILE A 392 10.00 -20.32 -13.61
CA ILE A 392 9.06 -20.44 -14.73
C ILE A 392 9.64 -21.28 -15.90
N GLN A 393 10.96 -21.30 -16.07
CA GLN A 393 11.63 -22.07 -17.11
C GLN A 393 11.35 -23.56 -16.98
N PHE A 394 11.30 -24.08 -15.75
CA PHE A 394 11.02 -25.49 -15.48
C PHE A 394 9.62 -25.91 -15.93
N TYR A 395 8.65 -25.01 -15.92
CA TYR A 395 7.29 -25.31 -16.38
C TYR A 395 7.22 -25.51 -17.90
N PHE A 396 8.10 -24.84 -18.66
CA PHE A 396 8.16 -25.00 -20.11
C PHE A 396 9.01 -26.20 -20.57
N VAL A 397 9.88 -26.71 -19.69
CA VAL A 397 10.72 -27.90 -19.98
C VAL A 397 10.06 -29.18 -19.48
N SER A 398 9.22 -29.08 -18.45
CA SER A 398 8.53 -30.26 -17.89
C SER A 398 7.43 -30.77 -18.85
N PRO A 399 7.18 -32.10 -18.89
CA PRO A 399 6.15 -32.68 -19.74
C PRO A 399 4.72 -32.49 -19.17
N VAL A 400 4.47 -31.37 -18.50
CA VAL A 400 3.19 -31.03 -17.85
C VAL A 400 2.47 -29.98 -18.67
N ARG A 401 1.15 -30.10 -18.78
CA ARG A 401 0.34 -29.08 -19.45
C ARG A 401 0.27 -27.82 -18.59
N PHE A 402 0.46 -26.66 -19.22
CA PHE A 402 0.47 -25.37 -18.51
C PHE A 402 -0.85 -25.10 -17.77
N ARG A 403 -1.98 -25.55 -18.31
CA ARG A 403 -3.29 -25.48 -17.65
C ARG A 403 -3.35 -26.23 -16.32
N GLU A 404 -2.59 -27.34 -16.14
CA GLU A 404 -2.56 -28.08 -14.88
C GLU A 404 -1.78 -27.31 -13.81
N ILE A 405 -0.71 -26.62 -14.21
CA ILE A 405 0.04 -25.72 -13.34
C ILE A 405 -0.89 -24.59 -12.84
N LEU A 406 -1.64 -23.97 -13.75
CA LEU A 406 -2.62 -22.93 -13.39
C LEU A 406 -3.73 -23.45 -12.48
N LEU A 407 -4.24 -24.67 -12.75
CA LEU A 407 -5.26 -25.30 -11.89
C LEU A 407 -4.73 -25.50 -10.46
N GLY A 408 -3.50 -25.98 -10.28
CA GLY A 408 -2.88 -26.12 -8.97
C GLY A 408 -2.76 -24.77 -8.23
N LYS A 409 -2.35 -23.71 -8.92
CA LYS A 409 -2.28 -22.35 -8.37
C LYS A 409 -3.67 -21.81 -8.01
N ASN A 410 -4.64 -21.97 -8.92
CA ASN A 410 -6.01 -21.52 -8.69
C ASN A 410 -6.66 -22.25 -7.51
N LEU A 411 -6.38 -23.55 -7.35
CA LEU A 411 -6.85 -24.33 -6.21
C LEU A 411 -6.25 -23.81 -4.90
N THR A 412 -4.96 -23.45 -4.91
CA THR A 412 -4.31 -22.81 -3.75
C THR A 412 -5.00 -21.48 -3.38
N HIS A 413 -5.24 -20.61 -4.36
CA HIS A 413 -5.92 -19.33 -4.11
C HIS A 413 -7.34 -19.53 -3.60
N SER A 414 -8.07 -20.53 -4.14
CA SER A 414 -9.40 -20.90 -3.66
C SER A 414 -9.38 -21.39 -2.21
N LEU A 415 -8.38 -22.21 -1.86
CA LEU A 415 -8.21 -22.71 -0.49
C LEU A 415 -7.92 -21.58 0.50
N ILE A 416 -7.05 -20.64 0.12
CA ILE A 416 -6.78 -19.45 0.92
C ILE A 416 -8.06 -18.67 1.17
N LEU A 417 -8.84 -18.41 0.11
CA LEU A 417 -10.12 -17.70 0.23
C LEU A 417 -11.09 -18.41 1.17
N VAL A 418 -11.19 -19.73 1.09
CA VAL A 418 -12.07 -20.50 1.99
C VAL A 418 -11.62 -20.34 3.45
N ILE A 419 -10.32 -20.43 3.73
CA ILE A 419 -9.78 -20.22 5.08
C ILE A 419 -10.08 -18.80 5.57
N GLU A 420 -9.85 -17.79 4.75
CA GLU A 420 -10.13 -16.39 5.08
C GLU A 420 -11.62 -16.14 5.28
N MET A 421 -12.49 -16.75 4.47
CA MET A 421 -13.94 -16.65 4.63
C MET A 421 -14.42 -17.25 5.96
N VAL A 422 -13.85 -18.38 6.39
CA VAL A 422 -14.13 -18.96 7.70
C VAL A 422 -13.66 -18.03 8.82
N LEU A 423 -12.46 -17.48 8.71
CA LEU A 423 -11.94 -16.51 9.70
C LEU A 423 -12.80 -15.25 9.78
N VAL A 424 -13.24 -14.72 8.63
CA VAL A 424 -14.14 -13.55 8.56
C VAL A 424 -15.51 -13.88 9.15
N TRP A 425 -16.06 -15.05 8.87
CA TRP A 425 -17.33 -15.49 9.44
C TRP A 425 -17.26 -15.61 10.97
N VAL A 426 -16.21 -16.25 11.49
CA VAL A 426 -15.97 -16.34 12.94
C VAL A 426 -15.77 -14.95 13.53
N GLY A 427 -14.92 -14.12 12.90
CA GLY A 427 -14.67 -12.75 13.36
C GLY A 427 -15.93 -11.88 13.37
N ALA A 428 -16.73 -11.92 12.31
CA ALA A 428 -18.00 -11.19 12.24
C ALA A 428 -19.00 -11.69 13.30
N SER A 429 -19.10 -13.01 13.51
CA SER A 429 -20.00 -13.60 14.50
C SER A 429 -19.62 -13.26 15.93
N LEU A 430 -18.32 -13.19 16.25
CA LEU A 430 -17.81 -12.84 17.58
C LEU A 430 -17.86 -11.33 17.86
N LEU A 431 -17.55 -10.51 16.85
CA LEU A 431 -17.45 -9.06 17.02
C LEU A 431 -18.79 -8.34 16.87
N TYR A 432 -19.72 -8.88 16.09
CA TYR A 432 -21.02 -8.26 15.81
C TYR A 432 -22.16 -9.21 16.19
N ARG A 433 -22.83 -9.76 15.19
CA ARG A 433 -23.85 -10.80 15.31
C ARG A 433 -23.64 -11.83 14.20
N PRO A 434 -23.99 -13.10 14.41
CA PRO A 434 -23.95 -14.07 13.33
C PRO A 434 -24.87 -13.59 12.20
N PRO A 435 -24.38 -13.63 10.94
CA PRO A 435 -25.19 -13.22 9.78
C PRO A 435 -26.40 -14.13 9.64
N SER A 436 -27.53 -13.57 9.19
CA SER A 436 -28.71 -14.39 8.86
C SER A 436 -28.36 -15.37 7.74
N PHE A 437 -29.09 -16.49 7.66
CA PHE A 437 -28.87 -17.52 6.65
C PHE A 437 -28.90 -16.96 5.22
N ASP A 438 -29.83 -16.04 4.93
CA ASP A 438 -29.97 -15.40 3.62
C ASP A 438 -28.74 -14.55 3.26
N ILE A 439 -28.21 -13.78 4.22
CA ILE A 439 -27.01 -12.97 4.04
C ILE A 439 -25.78 -13.87 3.88
N LEU A 440 -25.70 -14.94 4.68
CA LEU A 440 -24.62 -15.92 4.57
C LEU A 440 -24.60 -16.56 3.17
N LEU A 441 -25.75 -17.05 2.72
CA LEU A 441 -25.89 -17.70 1.41
C LEU A 441 -25.60 -16.73 0.25
N ALA A 442 -26.16 -15.51 0.30
CA ALA A 442 -25.90 -14.49 -0.70
C ALA A 442 -24.42 -14.09 -0.75
N THR A 443 -23.77 -13.97 0.41
CA THR A 443 -22.35 -13.61 0.48
C THR A 443 -21.46 -14.72 -0.08
N ILE A 444 -21.68 -15.98 0.32
CA ILE A 444 -20.88 -17.12 -0.16
C ILE A 444 -21.01 -17.28 -1.69
N THR A 445 -22.23 -17.20 -2.21
CA THR A 445 -22.47 -17.32 -3.66
C THR A 445 -21.91 -16.13 -4.43
N GLY A 446 -22.01 -14.91 -3.90
CA GLY A 446 -21.42 -13.71 -4.47
C GLY A 446 -19.89 -13.75 -4.47
N VAL A 447 -19.27 -14.24 -3.38
CA VAL A 447 -17.82 -14.45 -3.30
C VAL A 447 -17.37 -15.51 -4.28
N PHE A 448 -18.12 -16.60 -4.45
CA PHE A 448 -17.80 -17.64 -5.41
C PHE A 448 -17.84 -17.10 -6.85
N PHE A 449 -18.88 -16.35 -7.21
CA PHE A 449 -18.94 -15.64 -8.50
C PHE A 449 -17.70 -14.74 -8.69
N ALA A 450 -17.42 -13.89 -7.73
CA ALA A 450 -16.28 -12.97 -7.77
C ALA A 450 -14.95 -13.70 -7.89
N LEU A 451 -14.76 -14.81 -7.16
CA LEU A 451 -13.56 -15.65 -7.23
C LEU A 451 -13.34 -16.17 -8.67
N VAL A 452 -14.36 -16.75 -9.29
CA VAL A 452 -14.25 -17.31 -10.65
C VAL A 452 -13.88 -16.25 -11.67
N VAL A 453 -14.49 -15.06 -11.59
CA VAL A 453 -14.14 -13.92 -12.45
C VAL A 453 -12.67 -13.49 -12.21
N ASN A 454 -12.25 -13.39 -10.95
CA ASN A 454 -10.88 -12.99 -10.60
C ASN A 454 -9.85 -14.04 -11.03
N LEU A 455 -10.13 -15.34 -10.89
CA LEU A 455 -9.24 -16.42 -11.37
C LEU A 455 -9.11 -16.39 -12.90
N THR A 456 -10.21 -16.11 -13.60
CA THR A 456 -10.20 -16.00 -15.07
C THR A 456 -9.32 -14.85 -15.54
N ALA A 457 -9.54 -13.67 -14.99
CA ALA A 457 -8.75 -12.48 -15.28
C ALA A 457 -7.29 -12.65 -14.82
N GLY A 458 -7.07 -13.20 -13.64
CA GLY A 458 -5.76 -13.45 -13.06
C GLY A 458 -4.90 -14.40 -13.89
N ASN A 459 -5.49 -15.47 -14.44
CA ASN A 459 -4.81 -16.36 -15.35
C ASN A 459 -4.28 -15.62 -16.59
N LEU A 460 -5.09 -14.73 -17.17
CA LEU A 460 -4.68 -13.90 -18.30
C LEU A 460 -3.57 -12.90 -17.90
N PHE A 461 -3.77 -12.13 -16.84
CA PHE A 461 -2.77 -11.15 -16.39
C PHE A 461 -1.45 -11.79 -15.99
N SER A 462 -1.49 -12.95 -15.34
CA SER A 462 -0.29 -13.68 -14.95
C SER A 462 0.57 -14.13 -16.14
N VAL A 463 -0.02 -14.31 -17.33
CA VAL A 463 0.69 -14.67 -18.56
C VAL A 463 1.05 -13.44 -19.39
N TYR A 464 0.16 -12.44 -19.49
CA TYR A 464 0.38 -11.27 -20.34
C TYR A 464 1.26 -10.20 -19.69
N THR A 465 1.17 -10.03 -18.37
CA THR A 465 1.87 -8.98 -17.61
C THR A 465 2.56 -9.51 -16.35
N PRO A 466 3.30 -10.64 -16.42
CA PRO A 466 3.96 -11.19 -15.26
C PRO A 466 5.02 -10.21 -14.74
N LYS A 467 5.18 -10.13 -13.42
CA LYS A 467 6.24 -9.36 -12.77
C LYS A 467 6.86 -10.17 -11.63
N LYS A 468 8.18 -10.19 -11.57
CA LYS A 468 8.91 -10.86 -10.48
C LYS A 468 8.51 -10.27 -9.13
N ILE A 469 8.09 -11.14 -8.21
CA ILE A 469 7.78 -10.82 -6.83
C ILE A 469 8.80 -11.51 -5.93
N ASP A 470 9.35 -10.77 -4.99
CA ASP A 470 10.09 -11.35 -3.89
C ASP A 470 9.16 -11.46 -2.67
N LEU A 471 8.67 -12.67 -2.40
CA LEU A 471 7.80 -12.97 -1.26
C LEU A 471 8.48 -12.68 0.10
N ALA A 472 9.79 -12.52 0.09
CA ALA A 472 10.55 -12.20 1.28
C ALA A 472 10.54 -10.70 1.62
N THR A 473 10.08 -9.82 0.72
CA THR A 473 10.07 -8.37 0.92
C THR A 473 8.66 -7.82 1.00
N LEU A 474 8.26 -7.34 2.19
CA LEU A 474 7.09 -6.48 2.35
C LEU A 474 7.31 -5.18 1.56
N GLY A 475 6.50 -4.88 0.56
CA GLY A 475 6.49 -3.60 -0.12
C GLY A 475 7.23 -3.52 -1.46
N ARG A 476 7.94 -4.56 -1.92
CA ARG A 476 8.59 -4.60 -3.24
C ARG A 476 7.78 -5.35 -4.30
N GLN A 477 6.48 -5.47 -4.10
CA GLN A 477 5.59 -6.06 -5.11
C GLN A 477 5.37 -5.03 -6.23
N ARG A 478 6.17 -5.13 -7.27
CA ARG A 478 6.01 -4.30 -8.47
C ARG A 478 4.94 -4.91 -9.38
N ALA A 479 3.67 -4.82 -9.00
CA ALA A 479 2.62 -5.03 -10.00
C ALA A 479 2.76 -3.97 -11.10
N SER A 480 2.50 -4.34 -12.35
CA SER A 480 2.35 -3.34 -13.41
C SER A 480 1.23 -2.38 -13.03
N GLN A 481 1.43 -1.08 -13.19
CA GLN A 481 0.36 -0.10 -12.94
C GLN A 481 -0.88 -0.40 -13.80
N VAL A 482 -0.65 -0.91 -15.01
CA VAL A 482 -1.72 -1.40 -15.89
C VAL A 482 -2.48 -2.55 -15.23
N THR A 483 -1.78 -3.53 -14.65
CA THR A 483 -2.42 -4.65 -13.95
C THR A 483 -3.21 -4.15 -12.73
N ALA A 484 -2.66 -3.20 -11.98
CA ALA A 484 -3.33 -2.61 -10.81
C ALA A 484 -4.61 -1.85 -11.22
N LEU A 485 -4.56 -1.03 -12.26
CA LEU A 485 -5.76 -0.32 -12.76
C LEU A 485 -6.78 -1.28 -13.36
N ALA A 486 -6.34 -2.25 -14.15
CA ALA A 486 -7.23 -3.25 -14.71
C ALA A 486 -7.90 -4.09 -13.61
N SER A 487 -7.15 -4.43 -12.55
CA SER A 487 -7.72 -5.12 -11.39
C SER A 487 -8.79 -4.28 -10.69
N LEU A 488 -8.53 -2.98 -10.49
CA LEU A 488 -9.53 -2.06 -9.94
C LEU A 488 -10.77 -1.97 -10.83
N GLY A 489 -10.59 -1.91 -12.14
CA GLY A 489 -11.71 -1.91 -13.11
C GLY A 489 -12.55 -3.18 -13.01
N ILE A 490 -11.92 -4.36 -12.96
CA ILE A 490 -12.61 -5.64 -12.80
C ILE A 490 -13.33 -5.69 -11.46
N GLN A 491 -12.67 -5.26 -10.37
CA GLN A 491 -13.31 -5.21 -9.06
C GLN A 491 -14.50 -4.25 -9.02
N ALA A 492 -14.41 -3.09 -9.67
CA ALA A 492 -15.52 -2.16 -9.78
C ALA A 492 -16.72 -2.78 -10.51
N VAL A 493 -16.47 -3.53 -11.60
CA VAL A 493 -17.52 -4.26 -12.33
C VAL A 493 -18.12 -5.36 -11.47
N VAL A 494 -17.30 -6.18 -10.82
CA VAL A 494 -17.75 -7.28 -9.95
C VAL A 494 -18.58 -6.73 -8.78
N LEU A 495 -18.08 -5.71 -8.09
CA LEU A 495 -18.79 -5.07 -6.98
C LEU A 495 -20.07 -4.37 -7.45
N GLY A 496 -20.04 -3.74 -8.64
CA GLY A 496 -21.23 -3.15 -9.25
C GLY A 496 -22.32 -4.19 -9.55
N LEU A 497 -21.95 -5.33 -10.11
CA LEU A 497 -22.89 -6.44 -10.35
C LEU A 497 -23.41 -7.01 -9.01
N CYS A 498 -22.53 -7.17 -8.02
CA CYS A 498 -22.95 -7.60 -6.68
C CYS A 498 -23.94 -6.60 -6.04
N ALA A 499 -23.66 -5.30 -6.14
CA ALA A 499 -24.56 -4.28 -5.63
C ALA A 499 -25.93 -4.28 -6.36
N LEU A 500 -25.93 -4.41 -7.68
CA LEU A 500 -27.17 -4.51 -8.47
C LEU A 500 -28.00 -5.74 -8.08
N ALA A 501 -27.36 -6.91 -7.90
CA ALA A 501 -28.04 -8.13 -7.48
C ALA A 501 -28.68 -7.98 -6.09
N ILE A 502 -27.93 -7.36 -5.14
CA ILE A 502 -28.45 -7.10 -3.80
C ILE A 502 -29.58 -6.07 -3.82
N LEU A 503 -29.48 -5.01 -4.64
CA LEU A 503 -30.55 -4.02 -4.80
C LEU A 503 -31.81 -4.64 -5.40
N ALA A 504 -31.68 -5.50 -6.42
CA ALA A 504 -32.80 -6.22 -7.01
C ALA A 504 -33.49 -7.16 -6.00
N ALA A 505 -32.68 -7.88 -5.20
CA ALA A 505 -33.18 -8.75 -4.15
C ALA A 505 -33.94 -7.97 -3.05
N ARG A 506 -33.45 -6.79 -2.68
CA ARG A 506 -34.11 -5.91 -1.71
C ARG A 506 -35.41 -5.30 -2.26
N ALA A 507 -35.40 -4.88 -3.52
CA ALA A 507 -36.61 -4.36 -4.17
C ALA A 507 -37.73 -5.40 -4.21
N SER A 508 -37.37 -6.68 -4.29
CA SER A 508 -38.34 -7.80 -4.22
C SER A 508 -38.68 -8.25 -2.81
N HIS A 509 -38.10 -7.63 -1.75
CA HIS A 509 -38.22 -8.03 -0.35
C HIS A 509 -37.70 -9.45 -0.02
N HIS A 510 -36.92 -10.07 -0.91
CA HIS A 510 -36.40 -11.43 -0.76
C HIS A 510 -34.88 -11.47 -0.95
N ILE A 511 -34.11 -11.41 0.13
CA ILE A 511 -32.63 -11.38 0.11
C ILE A 511 -32.05 -12.65 -0.53
N TRP A 512 -32.71 -13.82 -0.34
CA TRP A 512 -32.27 -15.09 -0.96
C TRP A 512 -32.23 -15.06 -2.48
N LEU A 513 -32.99 -14.14 -3.12
CA LEU A 513 -32.96 -13.95 -4.58
C LEU A 513 -31.57 -13.53 -5.08
N ALA A 514 -30.83 -12.77 -4.27
CA ALA A 514 -29.43 -12.42 -4.59
C ALA A 514 -28.57 -13.67 -4.76
N ALA A 515 -28.76 -14.70 -3.92
CA ALA A 515 -28.02 -15.95 -4.04
C ALA A 515 -28.28 -16.65 -5.36
N ILE A 516 -29.53 -16.69 -5.83
CA ILE A 516 -29.88 -17.27 -7.14
C ILE A 516 -29.22 -16.49 -8.27
N ILE A 517 -29.29 -15.17 -8.24
CA ILE A 517 -28.63 -14.31 -9.24
C ILE A 517 -27.12 -14.59 -9.26
N PHE A 518 -26.48 -14.70 -8.10
CA PHE A 518 -25.05 -14.99 -8.01
C PHE A 518 -24.70 -16.39 -8.53
N VAL A 519 -25.53 -17.40 -8.27
CA VAL A 519 -25.34 -18.75 -8.82
C VAL A 519 -25.43 -18.74 -10.34
N ALA A 520 -26.40 -18.01 -10.90
CA ALA A 520 -26.52 -17.86 -12.36
C ALA A 520 -25.29 -17.14 -12.94
N LEU A 521 -24.85 -16.04 -12.33
CA LEU A 521 -23.65 -15.32 -12.75
C LEU A 521 -22.38 -16.18 -12.60
N ALA A 522 -22.29 -16.96 -11.55
CA ALA A 522 -21.18 -17.89 -11.33
C ALA A 522 -21.16 -19.00 -12.38
N GLY A 523 -22.32 -19.50 -12.80
CA GLY A 523 -22.44 -20.46 -13.90
C GLY A 523 -21.87 -19.91 -15.21
N ILE A 524 -22.24 -18.68 -15.57
CA ILE A 524 -21.71 -17.99 -16.77
C ILE A 524 -20.18 -17.79 -16.62
N ALA A 525 -19.73 -17.32 -15.46
CA ALA A 525 -18.31 -17.09 -15.20
C ALA A 525 -17.50 -18.40 -15.27
N LEU A 526 -18.03 -19.54 -14.78
CA LEU A 526 -17.38 -20.84 -14.88
C LEU A 526 -17.21 -21.31 -16.33
N VAL A 527 -18.23 -21.11 -17.18
CA VAL A 527 -18.11 -21.42 -18.61
C VAL A 527 -16.96 -20.62 -19.23
N ILE A 528 -16.90 -19.31 -18.97
CA ILE A 528 -15.82 -18.45 -19.45
C ILE A 528 -14.47 -18.89 -18.89
N TYR A 529 -14.41 -19.23 -17.61
CA TYR A 529 -13.18 -19.73 -16.95
C TYR A 529 -12.63 -20.97 -17.65
N PHE A 530 -13.46 -21.99 -17.91
CA PHE A 530 -13.02 -23.21 -18.57
C PHE A 530 -12.64 -22.98 -20.04
N LEU A 531 -13.33 -22.09 -20.75
CA LEU A 531 -12.97 -21.69 -22.11
C LEU A 531 -11.58 -21.03 -22.15
N VAL A 532 -11.32 -20.12 -21.22
CA VAL A 532 -10.01 -19.46 -21.09
C VAL A 532 -8.95 -20.48 -20.69
N LEU A 533 -9.20 -21.31 -19.68
CA LEU A 533 -8.25 -22.30 -19.16
C LEU A 533 -7.82 -23.29 -20.25
N ASN A 534 -8.72 -23.75 -21.09
CA ASN A 534 -8.43 -24.65 -22.19
C ASN A 534 -7.53 -24.04 -23.27
N ARG A 535 -7.51 -22.72 -23.39
CA ARG A 535 -6.64 -21.99 -24.34
C ARG A 535 -5.28 -21.62 -23.73
N MET A 536 -5.09 -21.79 -22.41
CA MET A 536 -3.88 -21.33 -21.71
C MET A 536 -2.61 -22.06 -22.17
N ASP A 537 -2.70 -23.32 -22.57
CA ASP A 537 -1.52 -24.05 -23.10
C ASP A 537 -0.96 -23.35 -24.35
N ALA A 538 -1.83 -22.99 -25.30
CA ALA A 538 -1.43 -22.27 -26.52
C ALA A 538 -0.95 -20.84 -26.23
N ILE A 539 -1.66 -20.11 -25.36
CA ILE A 539 -1.31 -18.73 -24.99
C ILE A 539 0.05 -18.69 -24.28
N ALA A 540 0.29 -19.61 -23.35
CA ALA A 540 1.57 -19.68 -22.61
C ALA A 540 2.75 -19.99 -23.53
N LEU A 541 2.57 -20.91 -24.50
CA LEU A 541 3.60 -21.20 -25.49
C LEU A 541 3.93 -19.99 -26.36
N GLN A 542 2.92 -19.25 -26.84
CA GLN A 542 3.13 -18.02 -27.62
C GLN A 542 3.83 -16.92 -26.80
N ARG A 543 3.62 -16.90 -25.48
CA ARG A 543 4.17 -15.90 -24.56
C ARG A 543 5.40 -16.38 -23.79
N ARG A 544 5.95 -17.54 -24.11
CA ARG A 544 7.08 -18.15 -23.40
C ARG A 544 8.26 -17.20 -23.25
N GLU A 545 8.76 -16.64 -24.34
CA GLU A 545 9.94 -15.76 -24.33
C GLU A 545 9.72 -14.47 -23.56
N PRO A 546 8.63 -13.70 -23.78
CA PRO A 546 8.30 -12.54 -22.96
C PRO A 546 8.17 -12.85 -21.47
N MET A 547 7.53 -13.98 -21.11
CA MET A 547 7.39 -14.39 -19.71
C MET A 547 8.76 -14.68 -19.06
N ILE A 548 9.61 -15.45 -19.73
CA ILE A 548 10.95 -15.79 -19.24
C ILE A 548 11.78 -14.50 -19.09
N THR A 549 11.77 -13.63 -20.10
CA THR A 549 12.53 -12.39 -20.08
C THR A 549 12.12 -11.48 -18.91
N GLU A 550 10.82 -11.33 -18.67
CA GLU A 550 10.31 -10.45 -17.60
C GLU A 550 10.55 -11.03 -16.19
N LEU A 551 10.41 -12.35 -16.01
CA LEU A 551 10.55 -12.99 -14.71
C LEU A 551 12.01 -13.30 -14.35
N CYS A 552 12.89 -13.51 -15.34
CA CYS A 552 14.31 -13.76 -15.13
C CYS A 552 15.16 -12.48 -15.07
N ARG A 553 14.60 -11.32 -15.40
CA ARG A 553 15.33 -10.04 -15.23
C ARG A 553 15.81 -9.90 -13.78
N ALA A 554 17.15 -9.70 -13.65
CA ALA A 554 17.84 -9.55 -12.38
C ALA A 554 17.47 -8.24 -11.66
#